data_b707beba83d9221243e95f775b207428
#
_entry.id   b707beba83d9221243e95f775b207428
#
_cell.length_a   1.000
_cell.length_b   1.000
_cell.length_c   1.000
_cell.angle_alpha   90.00
_cell.angle_beta   90.00
_cell.angle_gamma   90.00
#
_symmetry.space_group_name_H-M   'P 1'
#
loop_
_entity.id
_entity.type
_entity.pdbx_description
1 polymer ?
#
loop_
_entity_poly.entity_id
_entity_poly.type
_entity_poly.pdbx_seq_one_letter_code
_entity_poly.pdbx_strand_id
1 'polypeptide(L)'
;NDAWTGLQAAEIVLMERDDEATQLDYAHALARWGDVGGYELEVLWDTVTVAALGVPYERCKYRELTTLSGGEQKRLALELLLRGPEEVLLLDEPDNYLDVPGKRWLEQRLRETSKTVLFVSHDRELLARVADRIVTVEGGDTWVHGGGFASYHEARAAKHERMAELRRRWDEQHEKLRTLV
;
A
#
# COMPACT_ATOMS: atom_id res chain seq x y z
N ASN A 1 18.20 0.67 -11.88
CA ASN A 1 18.72 2.04 -11.72
C ASN A 1 20.16 2.07 -12.24
N ASP A 2 20.46 2.95 -13.20
CA ASP A 2 21.76 3.03 -13.89
C ASP A 2 22.93 3.25 -12.93
N ALA A 3 22.72 3.98 -11.83
CA ALA A 3 23.74 4.22 -10.83
C ALA A 3 24.14 2.93 -10.09
N TRP A 4 23.19 2.09 -9.73
CA TRP A 4 23.46 0.79 -9.11
C TRP A 4 24.19 -0.16 -10.05
N THR A 5 23.71 -0.28 -11.30
CA THR A 5 24.36 -1.11 -12.31
C THR A 5 25.79 -0.64 -12.60
N GLY A 6 26.00 0.69 -12.64
CA GLY A 6 27.32 1.28 -12.79
C GLY A 6 28.26 0.98 -11.61
N LEU A 7 27.76 1.04 -10.38
CA LEU A 7 28.53 0.72 -9.19
C LEU A 7 28.96 -0.75 -9.17
N GLN A 8 28.00 -1.68 -9.44
CA GLN A 8 28.33 -3.10 -9.51
C GLN A 8 29.35 -3.43 -10.60
N ALA A 9 29.21 -2.80 -11.78
CA ALA A 9 30.17 -3.01 -12.87
C ALA A 9 31.58 -2.50 -12.49
N ALA A 10 31.67 -1.33 -11.87
CA ALA A 10 32.95 -0.77 -11.43
C ALA A 10 33.58 -1.63 -10.32
N GLU A 11 32.78 -2.17 -9.40
CA GLU A 11 33.25 -3.09 -8.35
C GLU A 11 33.85 -4.37 -8.93
N ILE A 12 33.17 -4.99 -9.93
CA ILE A 12 33.66 -6.19 -10.60
C ILE A 12 35.02 -5.91 -11.31
N VAL A 13 35.12 -4.79 -12.04
CA VAL A 13 36.35 -4.42 -12.74
C VAL A 13 37.48 -4.16 -11.74
N LEU A 14 37.19 -3.53 -10.59
CA LEU A 14 38.18 -3.31 -9.54
C LEU A 14 38.69 -4.62 -8.94
N MET A 15 37.80 -5.63 -8.75
CA MET A 15 38.18 -6.96 -8.26
C MET A 15 39.08 -7.71 -9.24
N GLU A 16 38.89 -7.50 -10.56
CA GLU A 16 39.68 -8.14 -11.60
C GLU A 16 41.03 -7.44 -11.82
N ARG A 17 41.05 -6.10 -11.66
CA ARG A 17 42.21 -5.27 -11.96
C ARG A 17 42.26 -4.08 -10.99
N ASP A 18 43.08 -4.18 -9.95
CA ASP A 18 43.28 -3.16 -8.93
C ASP A 18 44.42 -2.20 -9.35
N ASP A 19 44.09 -1.18 -10.18
CA ASP A 19 44.99 -0.09 -10.55
C ASP A 19 44.33 1.28 -10.27
N GLU A 20 45.13 2.36 -10.40
CA GLU A 20 44.68 3.72 -10.11
C GLU A 20 43.43 4.14 -10.92
N ALA A 21 43.34 3.71 -12.19
CA ALA A 21 42.21 4.04 -13.04
C ALA A 21 40.92 3.33 -12.57
N THR A 22 41.00 2.04 -12.26
CA THR A 22 39.83 1.28 -11.74
C THR A 22 39.40 1.71 -10.38
N GLN A 23 40.32 2.10 -9.50
CA GLN A 23 40.01 2.70 -8.19
C GLN A 23 39.29 4.05 -8.35
N LEU A 24 39.72 4.88 -9.31
CA LEU A 24 39.07 6.17 -9.58
C LEU A 24 37.67 5.99 -10.16
N ASP A 25 37.49 5.04 -11.11
CA ASP A 25 36.20 4.71 -11.69
C ASP A 25 35.20 4.20 -10.63
N TYR A 26 35.66 3.34 -9.72
CA TYR A 26 34.86 2.88 -8.60
C TYR A 26 34.46 4.01 -7.64
N ALA A 27 35.43 4.91 -7.32
CA ALA A 27 35.15 6.07 -6.48
C ALA A 27 34.10 7.01 -7.12
N HIS A 28 34.17 7.25 -8.42
CA HIS A 28 33.15 8.01 -9.15
C HIS A 28 31.79 7.34 -9.16
N ALA A 29 31.74 6.01 -9.36
CA ALA A 29 30.50 5.25 -9.32
C ALA A 29 29.87 5.27 -7.92
N LEU A 30 30.67 5.18 -6.88
CA LEU A 30 30.24 5.24 -5.47
C LEU A 30 29.68 6.64 -5.11
N ALA A 31 30.36 7.72 -5.55
CA ALA A 31 29.87 9.07 -5.38
C ALA A 31 28.51 9.26 -6.07
N ARG A 32 28.38 8.81 -7.31
CA ARG A 32 27.13 8.86 -8.07
C ARG A 32 26.02 8.06 -7.42
N TRP A 33 26.33 6.91 -6.79
CA TRP A 33 25.36 6.14 -6.00
C TRP A 33 24.86 6.93 -4.79
N GLY A 34 25.77 7.59 -4.08
CA GLY A 34 25.40 8.48 -2.97
C GLY A 34 24.52 9.67 -3.40
N ASP A 35 24.88 10.33 -4.52
CA ASP A 35 24.14 11.49 -5.04
C ASP A 35 22.67 11.17 -5.42
N VAL A 36 22.38 9.93 -5.79
CA VAL A 36 21.02 9.49 -6.09
C VAL A 36 20.28 8.89 -4.88
N GLY A 37 20.79 9.05 -3.67
CA GLY A 37 20.18 8.53 -2.44
C GLY A 37 20.33 7.01 -2.27
N GLY A 38 21.40 6.43 -2.82
CA GLY A 38 21.61 4.99 -2.81
C GLY A 38 21.80 4.40 -1.41
N TYR A 39 22.49 5.12 -0.53
CA TYR A 39 22.70 4.68 0.85
C TYR A 39 21.39 4.68 1.66
N GLU A 40 20.55 5.70 1.48
CA GLU A 40 19.22 5.76 2.09
C GLU A 40 18.34 4.60 1.62
N LEU A 41 18.45 4.24 0.35
CA LEU A 41 17.75 3.11 -0.22
C LEU A 41 18.23 1.77 0.37
N GLU A 42 19.52 1.59 0.58
CA GLU A 42 20.07 0.39 1.23
C GLU A 42 19.57 0.25 2.68
N VAL A 43 19.57 1.34 3.44
CA VAL A 43 19.00 1.36 4.80
C VAL A 43 17.51 1.03 4.79
N LEU A 44 16.75 1.58 3.84
CA LEU A 44 15.34 1.25 3.67
C LEU A 44 15.15 -0.25 3.39
N TRP A 45 15.90 -0.80 2.44
CA TRP A 45 15.82 -2.22 2.09
C TRP A 45 16.19 -3.11 3.26
N ASP A 46 17.24 -2.80 4.01
CA ASP A 46 17.61 -3.60 5.20
C ASP A 46 16.49 -3.56 6.25
N THR A 47 15.96 -2.38 6.53
CA THR A 47 14.83 -2.22 7.47
C THR A 47 13.59 -2.99 7.02
N VAL A 48 13.25 -2.95 5.74
CA VAL A 48 12.08 -3.63 5.16
C VAL A 48 12.26 -5.14 5.18
N THR A 49 13.42 -5.67 4.80
CA THR A 49 13.67 -7.13 4.77
C THR A 49 13.74 -7.71 6.18
N VAL A 50 14.35 -7.01 7.13
CA VAL A 50 14.34 -7.42 8.54
C VAL A 50 12.91 -7.43 9.09
N ALA A 51 12.12 -6.41 8.83
CA ALA A 51 10.74 -6.32 9.32
C ALA A 51 9.80 -7.36 8.67
N ALA A 52 9.96 -7.63 7.38
CA ALA A 52 9.10 -8.54 6.63
C ALA A 52 9.52 -10.01 6.72
N LEU A 53 10.82 -10.29 6.64
CA LEU A 53 11.38 -11.63 6.47
C LEU A 53 12.24 -12.08 7.66
N GLY A 54 12.58 -11.19 8.59
CA GLY A 54 13.45 -11.49 9.73
C GLY A 54 14.94 -11.65 9.36
N VAL A 55 15.33 -11.23 8.15
CA VAL A 55 16.72 -11.35 7.67
C VAL A 55 17.23 -10.03 7.09
N PRO A 56 18.54 -9.69 7.32
CA PRO A 56 19.16 -8.52 6.71
C PRO A 56 19.14 -8.58 5.18
N TYR A 57 19.09 -7.42 4.54
CA TYR A 57 19.06 -7.29 3.08
C TYR A 57 20.21 -8.03 2.39
N GLU A 58 21.44 -7.90 2.91
CA GLU A 58 22.63 -8.57 2.38
C GLU A 58 22.49 -10.10 2.25
N ARG A 59 21.70 -10.73 3.12
CA ARG A 59 21.47 -12.18 3.08
C ARG A 59 20.38 -12.61 2.11
N CYS A 60 19.53 -11.69 1.69
CA CYS A 60 18.40 -12.01 0.82
C CYS A 60 18.38 -11.26 -0.51
N LYS A 61 19.31 -10.33 -0.76
CA LYS A 61 19.32 -9.48 -1.97
C LYS A 61 19.37 -10.22 -3.31
N TYR A 62 19.89 -11.44 -3.32
CA TYR A 62 19.91 -12.30 -4.52
C TYR A 62 18.83 -13.39 -4.50
N ARG A 63 17.99 -13.42 -3.47
CA ARG A 63 16.89 -14.37 -3.38
C ARG A 63 15.77 -13.97 -4.33
N GLU A 64 15.34 -14.89 -5.18
CA GLU A 64 14.20 -14.64 -6.08
C GLU A 64 12.91 -14.46 -5.28
N LEU A 65 12.13 -13.43 -5.60
CA LEU A 65 10.84 -13.14 -4.95
C LEU A 65 9.85 -14.30 -5.06
N THR A 66 9.92 -15.07 -6.14
CA THR A 66 9.08 -16.26 -6.38
C THR A 66 9.31 -17.38 -5.37
N THR A 67 10.44 -17.37 -4.65
CA THR A 67 10.74 -18.35 -3.58
C THR A 67 10.16 -17.97 -2.22
N LEU A 68 9.61 -16.75 -2.10
CA LEU A 68 8.89 -16.30 -0.91
C LEU A 68 7.46 -16.81 -0.93
N SER A 69 6.91 -17.12 0.24
CA SER A 69 5.48 -17.38 0.38
C SER A 69 4.65 -16.13 0.02
N GLY A 70 3.39 -16.32 -0.38
CA GLY A 70 2.51 -15.19 -0.71
C GLY A 70 2.37 -14.18 0.43
N GLY A 71 2.35 -14.65 1.68
CA GLY A 71 2.34 -13.79 2.87
C GLY A 71 3.63 -12.98 3.05
N GLU A 72 4.80 -13.59 2.83
CA GLU A 72 6.09 -12.90 2.88
C GLU A 72 6.21 -11.84 1.78
N GLN A 73 5.80 -12.17 0.54
CA GLN A 73 5.78 -11.22 -0.57
C GLN A 73 4.88 -10.02 -0.26
N LYS A 74 3.66 -10.29 0.22
CA LYS A 74 2.70 -9.25 0.60
C LYS A 74 3.25 -8.37 1.70
N ARG A 75 3.82 -8.96 2.75
CA ARG A 75 4.39 -8.24 3.88
C ARG A 75 5.59 -7.38 3.46
N LEU A 76 6.45 -7.89 2.59
CA LEU A 76 7.58 -7.14 2.03
C LEU A 76 7.10 -5.92 1.25
N ALA A 77 6.11 -6.10 0.37
CA ALA A 77 5.53 -5.01 -0.42
C ALA A 77 4.87 -3.94 0.48
N LEU A 78 4.11 -4.36 1.49
CA LEU A 78 3.45 -3.44 2.42
C LEU A 78 4.45 -2.66 3.28
N GLU A 79 5.50 -3.31 3.80
CA GLU A 79 6.56 -2.62 4.56
C GLU A 79 7.27 -1.57 3.68
N LEU A 80 7.52 -1.88 2.40
CA LEU A 80 8.12 -0.93 1.47
C LEU A 80 7.22 0.28 1.22
N LEU A 81 5.93 0.06 0.94
CA LEU A 81 4.95 1.13 0.71
C LEU A 81 4.75 2.01 1.95
N LEU A 82 4.66 1.40 3.12
CA LEU A 82 4.45 2.13 4.38
C LEU A 82 5.65 2.98 4.79
N ARG A 83 6.86 2.60 4.41
CA ARG A 83 8.11 3.31 4.71
C ARG A 83 8.63 4.18 3.57
N GLY A 84 8.12 4.00 2.36
CA GLY A 84 8.48 4.80 1.18
C GLY A 84 8.11 6.28 1.32
N PRO A 85 8.49 7.12 0.37
CA PRO A 85 8.29 8.57 0.43
C PRO A 85 6.85 9.02 0.13
N GLU A 86 5.99 8.14 -0.38
CA GLU A 86 4.64 8.47 -0.80
C GLU A 86 3.77 8.89 0.39
N GLU A 87 3.01 9.97 0.25
CA GLU A 87 2.09 10.48 1.28
C GLU A 87 0.71 9.80 1.23
N VAL A 88 0.35 9.25 0.07
CA VAL A 88 -0.96 8.60 -0.16
C VAL A 88 -0.76 7.19 -0.67
N LEU A 89 -1.42 6.23 -0.04
CA LEU A 89 -1.39 4.82 -0.43
C LEU A 89 -2.77 4.36 -0.89
N LEU A 90 -2.79 3.66 -2.02
CA LEU A 90 -3.97 2.96 -2.53
C LEU A 90 -3.72 1.45 -2.44
N LEU A 91 -4.48 0.76 -1.59
CA LEU A 91 -4.27 -0.65 -1.31
C LEU A 91 -5.52 -1.45 -1.69
N ASP A 92 -5.34 -2.44 -2.55
CA ASP A 92 -6.41 -3.35 -2.93
C ASP A 92 -6.21 -4.69 -2.22
N GLU A 93 -7.19 -5.07 -1.38
CA GLU A 93 -7.20 -6.29 -0.57
C GLU A 93 -5.85 -6.52 0.16
N PRO A 94 -5.36 -5.56 0.98
CA PRO A 94 -4.04 -5.66 1.62
C PRO A 94 -3.95 -6.81 2.63
N ASP A 95 -5.06 -7.30 3.13
CA ASP A 95 -5.18 -8.39 4.09
C ASP A 95 -5.18 -9.79 3.45
N ASN A 96 -5.33 -9.89 2.12
CA ASN A 96 -5.27 -11.17 1.42
C ASN A 96 -3.89 -11.82 1.56
N TYR A 97 -3.86 -13.14 1.70
CA TYR A 97 -2.67 -13.99 1.90
C TYR A 97 -1.96 -13.79 3.25
N LEU A 98 -2.48 -12.94 4.14
CA LEU A 98 -1.96 -12.79 5.48
C LEU A 98 -2.66 -13.77 6.44
N ASP A 99 -1.87 -14.42 7.28
CA ASP A 99 -2.36 -15.18 8.42
C ASP A 99 -2.85 -14.26 9.55
N VAL A 100 -3.40 -14.82 10.61
CA VAL A 100 -3.93 -14.03 11.73
C VAL A 100 -2.88 -13.09 12.36
N PRO A 101 -1.63 -13.52 12.62
CA PRO A 101 -0.57 -12.61 13.05
C PRO A 101 -0.24 -11.51 12.03
N GLY A 102 -0.22 -11.85 10.74
CA GLY A 102 0.00 -10.90 9.64
C GLY A 102 -1.10 -9.85 9.54
N LYS A 103 -2.37 -10.22 9.71
CA LYS A 103 -3.50 -9.27 9.75
C LYS A 103 -3.41 -8.32 10.93
N ARG A 104 -3.06 -8.80 12.13
CA ARG A 104 -2.86 -7.94 13.31
C ARG A 104 -1.69 -6.97 13.12
N TRP A 105 -0.62 -7.44 12.51
CA TRP A 105 0.50 -6.58 12.13
C TRP A 105 0.05 -5.48 11.15
N LEU A 106 -0.74 -5.82 10.10
CA LEU A 106 -1.28 -4.86 9.14
C LEU A 106 -2.18 -3.83 9.82
N GLU A 107 -3.12 -4.26 10.67
CA GLU A 107 -3.98 -3.37 11.48
C GLU A 107 -3.16 -2.34 12.26
N GLN A 108 -2.12 -2.81 12.95
CA GLN A 108 -1.24 -1.94 13.73
C GLN A 108 -0.52 -0.92 12.83
N ARG A 109 0.07 -1.37 11.72
CA ARG A 109 0.78 -0.51 10.77
C ARG A 109 -0.11 0.56 10.15
N LEU A 110 -1.33 0.19 9.74
CA LEU A 110 -2.29 1.13 9.18
C LEU A 110 -2.78 2.17 10.19
N ARG A 111 -2.81 1.83 11.48
CA ARG A 111 -3.15 2.77 12.56
C ARG A 111 -2.00 3.71 12.95
N GLU A 112 -0.77 3.24 12.83
CA GLU A 112 0.43 3.99 13.22
C GLU A 112 0.95 4.92 12.11
N THR A 113 0.60 4.66 10.85
CA THR A 113 1.08 5.46 9.73
C THR A 113 0.51 6.87 9.74
N SER A 114 1.35 7.85 9.42
CA SER A 114 0.93 9.24 9.19
C SER A 114 0.39 9.48 7.77
N LYS A 115 0.47 8.46 6.90
CA LYS A 115 0.05 8.55 5.50
C LYS A 115 -1.46 8.54 5.37
N THR A 116 -1.97 9.11 4.30
CA THR A 116 -3.36 8.91 3.89
C THR A 116 -3.50 7.57 3.20
N VAL A 117 -4.31 6.66 3.74
CA VAL A 117 -4.50 5.33 3.16
C VAL A 117 -5.94 5.15 2.71
N LEU A 118 -6.13 4.86 1.43
CA LEU A 118 -7.38 4.36 0.87
C LEU A 118 -7.21 2.87 0.59
N PHE A 119 -8.02 2.02 1.21
CA PHE A 119 -7.94 0.59 0.97
C PHE A 119 -9.30 -0.05 0.72
N VAL A 120 -9.31 -1.10 -0.09
CA VAL A 120 -10.46 -1.97 -0.30
C VAL A 120 -10.22 -3.26 0.48
N SER A 121 -11.20 -3.72 1.24
CA SER A 121 -11.14 -5.00 1.95
C SER A 121 -12.54 -5.57 2.17
N HIS A 122 -12.63 -6.88 2.18
CA HIS A 122 -13.81 -7.64 2.62
C HIS A 122 -13.74 -8.06 4.10
N ASP A 123 -12.61 -7.80 4.77
CA ASP A 123 -12.43 -8.12 6.18
C ASP A 123 -13.09 -7.05 7.08
N ARG A 124 -14.23 -7.44 7.66
CA ARG A 124 -15.01 -6.54 8.52
C ARG A 124 -14.29 -6.16 9.81
N GLU A 125 -13.40 -7.04 10.31
CA GLU A 125 -12.61 -6.73 11.51
C GLU A 125 -11.56 -5.68 11.20
N LEU A 126 -10.86 -5.79 10.06
CA LEU A 126 -9.91 -4.79 9.60
C LEU A 126 -10.62 -3.43 9.42
N LEU A 127 -11.75 -3.41 8.70
CA LEU A 127 -12.55 -2.18 8.52
C LEU A 127 -12.98 -1.58 9.85
N ALA A 128 -13.46 -2.39 10.79
CA ALA A 128 -13.94 -1.91 12.09
C ALA A 128 -12.83 -1.33 12.98
N ARG A 129 -11.59 -1.84 12.85
CA ARG A 129 -10.48 -1.44 13.70
C ARG A 129 -9.65 -0.31 13.14
N VAL A 130 -9.64 -0.13 11.81
CA VAL A 130 -8.69 0.75 11.12
C VAL A 130 -9.37 1.90 10.36
N ALA A 131 -10.57 1.68 9.79
CA ALA A 131 -11.18 2.67 8.93
C ALA A 131 -11.86 3.81 9.72
N ASP A 132 -11.40 5.03 9.53
CA ASP A 132 -12.04 6.24 10.06
C ASP A 132 -13.26 6.66 9.24
N ARG A 133 -13.25 6.35 7.95
CA ARG A 133 -14.29 6.67 6.98
C ARG A 133 -14.54 5.51 6.03
N ILE A 134 -15.79 5.32 5.64
CA ILE A 134 -16.18 4.30 4.67
C ILE A 134 -16.68 4.98 3.39
N VAL A 135 -16.06 4.66 2.29
CA VAL A 135 -16.53 5.05 0.96
C VAL A 135 -17.31 3.89 0.36
N THR A 136 -18.57 4.13 0.04
CA THR A 136 -19.42 3.12 -0.63
C THR A 136 -19.63 3.51 -2.08
N VAL A 137 -19.42 2.54 -2.97
CA VAL A 137 -19.70 2.66 -4.41
C VAL A 137 -20.86 1.72 -4.73
N GLU A 138 -22.04 2.27 -5.02
CA GLU A 138 -23.22 1.49 -5.33
C GLU A 138 -24.18 2.24 -6.28
N GLY A 139 -24.80 1.52 -7.20
CA GLY A 139 -25.80 2.09 -8.10
C GLY A 139 -25.29 3.19 -9.05
N GLY A 140 -23.98 3.22 -9.33
CA GLY A 140 -23.34 4.25 -10.15
C GLY A 140 -23.04 5.56 -9.39
N ASP A 141 -23.29 5.59 -8.08
CA ASP A 141 -23.02 6.73 -7.19
C ASP A 141 -22.03 6.36 -6.09
N THR A 142 -21.47 7.36 -5.45
CA THR A 142 -20.56 7.20 -4.31
C THR A 142 -21.02 8.03 -3.13
N TRP A 143 -20.84 7.52 -1.92
CA TRP A 143 -21.06 8.31 -0.71
C TRP A 143 -20.05 7.95 0.38
N VAL A 144 -19.78 8.91 1.24
CA VAL A 144 -18.83 8.79 2.33
C VAL A 144 -19.56 8.79 3.67
N HIS A 145 -19.27 7.79 4.50
CA HIS A 145 -19.68 7.72 5.88
C HIS A 145 -18.50 8.07 6.79
N GLY A 146 -18.64 9.08 7.63
CA GLY A 146 -17.58 9.63 8.48
C GLY A 146 -17.52 9.03 9.91
N GLY A 147 -18.30 7.99 10.20
CA GLY A 147 -18.42 7.40 11.55
C GLY A 147 -17.71 6.06 11.74
N GLY A 148 -16.80 5.69 10.85
CA GLY A 148 -16.17 4.37 10.87
C GLY A 148 -17.13 3.23 10.57
N PHE A 149 -16.65 1.98 10.65
CA PHE A 149 -17.43 0.80 10.27
C PHE A 149 -18.54 0.44 11.27
N ALA A 150 -18.39 0.78 12.55
CA ALA A 150 -19.35 0.43 13.59
C ALA A 150 -20.76 1.00 13.33
N SER A 151 -20.85 2.25 12.85
CA SER A 151 -22.12 2.94 12.54
C SER A 151 -22.52 2.86 11.06
N TYR A 152 -21.67 2.25 10.21
CA TYR A 152 -21.87 2.21 8.78
C TYR A 152 -23.15 1.51 8.34
N HIS A 153 -23.48 0.35 8.92
CA HIS A 153 -24.65 -0.43 8.53
C HIS A 153 -25.95 0.30 8.81
N GLU A 154 -26.05 0.98 9.94
CA GLU A 154 -27.20 1.79 10.30
C GLU A 154 -27.34 3.00 9.37
N ALA A 155 -26.24 3.71 9.14
CA ALA A 155 -26.22 4.85 8.24
C ALA A 155 -26.59 4.46 6.78
N ARG A 156 -26.13 3.29 6.31
CA ARG A 156 -26.48 2.76 5.00
C ARG A 156 -27.96 2.42 4.91
N ALA A 157 -28.53 1.75 5.91
CA ALA A 157 -29.96 1.43 5.97
C ALA A 157 -30.81 2.70 5.92
N ALA A 158 -30.48 3.70 6.74
CA ALA A 158 -31.19 4.99 6.77
C ALA A 158 -31.09 5.74 5.41
N LYS A 159 -29.94 5.68 4.74
CA LYS A 159 -29.77 6.24 3.38
C LYS A 159 -30.70 5.55 2.39
N HIS A 160 -30.72 4.21 2.37
CA HIS A 160 -31.58 3.45 1.47
C HIS A 160 -33.07 3.71 1.70
N GLU A 161 -33.50 3.79 2.94
CA GLU A 161 -34.89 4.11 3.29
C GLU A 161 -35.30 5.51 2.79
N ARG A 162 -34.44 6.50 2.99
CA ARG A 162 -34.65 7.87 2.49
C ARG A 162 -34.76 7.90 0.96
N MET A 163 -33.87 7.19 0.26
CA MET A 163 -33.89 7.10 -1.20
C MET A 163 -35.15 6.39 -1.71
N ALA A 164 -35.60 5.34 -1.05
CA ALA A 164 -36.83 4.64 -1.39
C ALA A 164 -38.07 5.53 -1.19
N GLU A 165 -38.09 6.35 -0.14
CA GLU A 165 -39.16 7.31 0.12
C GLU A 165 -39.19 8.41 -0.95
N LEU A 166 -38.03 8.97 -1.29
CA LEU A 166 -37.92 9.97 -2.37
C LEU A 166 -38.41 9.43 -3.71
N ARG A 167 -38.08 8.17 -4.04
CA ARG A 167 -38.53 7.51 -5.25
C ARG A 167 -40.02 7.31 -5.26
N ARG A 168 -40.63 6.86 -4.17
CA ARG A 168 -42.12 6.72 -4.06
C ARG A 168 -42.81 8.06 -4.28
N ARG A 169 -42.33 9.15 -3.66
CA ARG A 169 -42.90 10.50 -3.82
C ARG A 169 -42.80 10.96 -5.27
N TRP A 170 -41.67 10.69 -5.94
CA TRP A 170 -41.46 11.03 -7.34
C TRP A 170 -42.44 10.24 -8.25
N ASP A 171 -42.56 8.94 -8.04
CA ASP A 171 -43.47 8.07 -8.78
C ASP A 171 -44.94 8.54 -8.63
N GLU A 172 -45.38 8.86 -7.43
CA GLU A 172 -46.71 9.40 -7.16
C GLU A 172 -46.96 10.77 -7.86
N GLN A 173 -46.01 11.65 -7.85
CA GLN A 173 -46.12 12.93 -8.56
C GLN A 173 -46.17 12.74 -10.08
N HIS A 174 -45.32 11.84 -10.58
CA HIS A 174 -45.28 11.55 -12.01
C HIS A 174 -46.58 10.90 -12.50
N GLU A 175 -47.19 10.03 -11.72
CA GLU A 175 -48.47 9.40 -12.06
C GLU A 175 -49.60 10.44 -12.05
N LYS A 176 -49.63 11.34 -11.05
CA LYS A 176 -50.61 12.45 -11.05
C LYS A 176 -50.49 13.35 -12.29
N LEU A 177 -49.28 13.64 -12.74
CA LEU A 177 -49.06 14.43 -13.96
C LEU A 177 -49.53 13.71 -15.24
N ARG A 178 -49.29 12.37 -15.28
CA ARG A 178 -49.75 11.56 -16.40
C ARG A 178 -51.29 11.47 -16.53
N THR A 179 -52.01 11.53 -15.43
CA THR A 179 -53.49 11.50 -15.42
C THR A 179 -54.11 12.83 -15.72
N LEU A 180 -53.35 13.93 -15.78
CA LEU A 180 -53.82 15.30 -16.13
C LEU A 180 -53.66 15.64 -17.62
N VAL A 181 -53.01 14.76 -18.38
CA VAL A 181 -52.81 14.89 -19.84
C VAL A 181 -53.69 13.92 -20.58
#